data_026ab06841eb03c5e908f67aef9a5800
#
_entry.id   026ab06841eb03c5e908f67aef9a5800
#
_cell.length_a   1.000
_cell.length_b   1.000
_cell.length_c   1.000
_cell.angle_alpha   90.00
_cell.angle_beta   90.00
_cell.angle_gamma   90.00
#
_symmetry.space_group_name_H-M   'P 1'
#
loop_
_entity.id
_entity.type
_entity.pdbx_description
1 polymer ?
#
loop_
_entity_poly.entity_id
_entity_poly.type
_entity_poly.pdbx_seq_one_letter_code
_entity_poly.pdbx_strand_id
1 'polypeptide(L)'
;MPWVNQRQPDVEEKVISGLCYLTVGLIGLLYIVLNGKSASSSFFRFHFLQAILLGVLGCLLNWTAGAFISILGGMLGMFGDAASGPSYWIMTSISFLIHNISLAGILLLGYGAVLAFLGKSAEIPFVSNLVRQQIRY
;
A
#
# COMPACT_ATOMS: atom_id res chain seq x y z
N MET A 1 -0.29 25.48 -13.07
CA MET A 1 0.28 24.39 -12.22
C MET A 1 0.96 25.02 -11.01
N PRO A 2 0.40 24.93 -9.81
CA PRO A 2 0.92 25.67 -8.65
C PRO A 2 1.99 24.95 -7.83
N TRP A 3 2.70 24.00 -8.43
CA TRP A 3 3.71 23.17 -7.74
C TRP A 3 5.15 23.67 -7.90
N VAL A 4 5.33 24.84 -8.52
CA VAL A 4 6.66 25.35 -8.95
C VAL A 4 7.51 25.93 -7.79
N ASN A 5 6.98 26.02 -6.58
CA ASN A 5 7.70 26.61 -5.45
C ASN A 5 7.84 25.65 -4.23
N GLN A 6 7.90 24.34 -4.48
CA GLN A 6 8.19 23.42 -3.37
C GLN A 6 9.70 23.37 -3.16
N ARG A 7 10.13 23.77 -1.95
CA ARG A 7 11.45 23.51 -1.43
C ARG A 7 11.85 22.07 -1.75
N GLN A 8 13.03 21.88 -2.31
CA GLN A 8 13.52 20.51 -2.56
C GLN A 8 13.55 19.76 -1.23
N PRO A 9 13.04 18.53 -1.18
CA PRO A 9 13.01 17.76 0.04
C PRO A 9 14.42 17.49 0.54
N ASP A 10 14.66 17.68 1.82
CA ASP A 10 15.93 17.40 2.48
C ASP A 10 16.22 15.89 2.42
N VAL A 11 17.50 15.51 2.58
CA VAL A 11 17.91 14.09 2.55
C VAL A 11 17.17 13.30 3.62
N GLU A 12 16.98 13.87 4.81
CA GLU A 12 16.23 13.26 5.90
C GLU A 12 14.78 12.99 5.51
N GLU A 13 14.09 13.95 4.90
CA GLU A 13 12.71 13.80 4.44
C GLU A 13 12.57 12.68 3.39
N LYS A 14 13.53 12.55 2.47
CA LYS A 14 13.55 11.50 1.46
C LYS A 14 13.68 10.11 2.10
N VAL A 15 14.63 9.98 3.03
CA VAL A 15 14.90 8.70 3.72
C VAL A 15 13.67 8.28 4.53
N ILE A 16 13.12 9.18 5.34
CA ILE A 16 11.96 8.87 6.17
C ILE A 16 10.73 8.56 5.32
N SER A 17 10.51 9.33 4.23
CA SER A 17 9.42 9.05 3.29
C SER A 17 9.55 7.68 2.61
N GLY A 18 10.75 7.26 2.24
CA GLY A 18 11.01 5.93 1.70
C GLY A 18 10.76 4.82 2.73
N LEU A 19 11.21 5.03 3.98
CA LEU A 19 10.99 4.09 5.09
C LEU A 19 9.50 3.96 5.46
N CYS A 20 8.67 4.98 5.21
CA CYS A 20 7.23 4.88 5.41
C CYS A 20 6.60 3.75 4.58
N TYR A 21 7.06 3.53 3.35
CA TYR A 21 6.54 2.43 2.52
C TYR A 21 6.96 1.05 3.03
N LEU A 22 8.17 0.92 3.57
CA LEU A 22 8.66 -0.35 4.12
C LEU A 22 7.97 -0.73 5.43
N THR A 23 7.53 0.26 6.20
CA THR A 23 6.90 0.08 7.51
C THR A 23 5.41 0.40 7.54
N VAL A 24 4.80 0.57 6.35
CA VAL A 24 3.37 0.92 6.22
C VAL A 24 3.01 2.18 7.05
N GLY A 25 3.92 3.16 7.06
CA GLY A 25 3.73 4.44 7.75
C GLY A 25 4.14 4.48 9.22
N LEU A 26 4.53 3.36 9.86
CA LEU A 26 4.90 3.37 11.29
C LEU A 26 6.06 4.32 11.59
N ILE A 27 7.12 4.30 10.80
CA ILE A 27 8.26 5.21 10.97
C ILE A 27 7.83 6.66 10.74
N GLY A 28 6.95 6.92 9.79
CA GLY A 28 6.40 8.26 9.55
C GLY A 28 5.59 8.78 10.73
N LEU A 29 4.80 7.92 11.36
CA LEU A 29 4.04 8.27 12.56
C LEU A 29 4.98 8.59 13.73
N LEU A 30 6.02 7.78 13.93
CA LEU A 30 7.04 8.03 14.94
C LEU A 30 7.77 9.37 14.70
N TYR A 31 8.12 9.64 13.44
CA TYR A 31 8.74 10.91 13.06
C TYR A 31 7.86 12.12 13.36
N ILE A 32 6.54 12.04 13.09
CA ILE A 32 5.59 13.11 13.43
C ILE A 32 5.53 13.34 14.94
N VAL A 33 5.50 12.25 15.73
CA VAL A 33 5.42 12.34 17.20
C VAL A 33 6.68 12.97 17.78
N LEU A 34 7.86 12.61 17.26
CA LEU A 34 9.14 13.12 17.77
C LEU A 34 9.46 14.56 17.33
N ASN A 35 9.16 14.90 16.08
CA ASN A 35 9.52 16.19 15.48
C ASN A 35 8.37 17.20 15.43
N GLY A 36 7.17 16.83 15.84
CA GLY A 36 6.01 17.70 15.92
C GLY A 36 5.69 18.39 14.58
N LYS A 37 5.46 19.71 14.64
CA LYS A 37 5.10 20.52 13.45
C LYS A 37 6.19 20.58 12.37
N SER A 38 7.44 20.25 12.68
CA SER A 38 8.55 20.23 11.71
C SER A 38 8.41 19.14 10.66
N ALA A 39 7.58 18.10 10.91
CA ALA A 39 7.25 17.05 9.97
C ALA A 39 6.20 17.46 8.90
N SER A 40 5.99 18.76 8.69
CA SER A 40 4.88 19.29 7.88
C SER A 40 5.21 19.54 6.41
N SER A 41 6.32 19.01 5.87
CA SER A 41 6.59 19.17 4.43
C SER A 41 5.52 18.45 3.60
N SER A 42 5.05 19.09 2.53
CA SER A 42 4.01 18.49 1.68
C SER A 42 4.50 17.22 0.99
N PHE A 43 5.81 17.12 0.75
CA PHE A 43 6.46 15.92 0.21
C PHE A 43 6.34 14.73 1.18
N PHE A 44 6.76 14.92 2.43
CA PHE A 44 6.66 13.87 3.46
C PHE A 44 5.20 13.46 3.69
N ARG A 45 4.28 14.43 3.85
CA ARG A 45 2.85 14.15 4.07
C ARG A 45 2.23 13.35 2.93
N PHE A 46 2.60 13.66 1.69
CA PHE A 46 2.12 12.94 0.51
C PHE A 46 2.54 11.47 0.57
N HIS A 47 3.83 11.18 0.75
CA HIS A 47 4.35 9.82 0.81
C HIS A 47 3.86 9.05 2.04
N PHE A 48 3.76 9.72 3.18
CA PHE A 48 3.24 9.13 4.42
C PHE A 48 1.78 8.67 4.27
N LEU A 49 0.89 9.54 3.79
CA LEU A 49 -0.51 9.20 3.58
C LEU A 49 -0.66 8.11 2.51
N GLN A 50 0.13 8.17 1.46
CA GLN A 50 0.12 7.18 0.39
C GLN A 50 0.57 5.79 0.89
N ALA A 51 1.62 5.73 1.71
CA ALA A 51 2.09 4.49 2.31
C ALA A 51 1.05 3.85 3.23
N ILE A 52 0.39 4.65 4.08
CA ILE A 52 -0.69 4.17 4.96
C ILE A 52 -1.86 3.67 4.12
N LEU A 53 -2.32 4.45 3.13
CA LEU A 53 -3.47 4.09 2.32
C LEU A 53 -3.22 2.78 1.54
N LEU A 54 -2.04 2.62 0.94
CA LEU A 54 -1.65 1.38 0.27
C LEU A 54 -1.56 0.20 1.25
N GLY A 55 -1.00 0.42 2.43
CA GLY A 55 -0.91 -0.62 3.46
C GLY A 55 -2.27 -1.07 3.97
N VAL A 56 -3.16 -0.13 4.25
CA VAL A 56 -4.55 -0.43 4.68
C VAL A 56 -5.31 -1.18 3.58
N LEU A 57 -5.21 -0.72 2.34
CA LEU A 57 -5.82 -1.41 1.20
C LEU A 57 -5.26 -2.83 1.02
N GLY A 58 -3.96 -3.02 1.16
CA GLY A 58 -3.31 -4.32 1.11
C GLY A 58 -3.80 -5.27 2.22
N CYS A 59 -3.90 -4.77 3.45
CA CYS A 59 -4.44 -5.54 4.57
C CYS A 59 -5.90 -5.93 4.36
N LEU A 60 -6.75 -5.00 3.92
CA LEU A 60 -8.15 -5.27 3.64
C LEU A 60 -8.32 -6.30 2.52
N LEU A 61 -7.56 -6.18 1.44
CA LEU A 61 -7.57 -7.14 0.34
C LEU A 61 -7.15 -8.53 0.80
N ASN A 62 -6.08 -8.65 1.58
CA ASN A 62 -5.63 -9.95 2.10
C ASN A 62 -6.64 -10.58 3.04
N TRP A 63 -7.24 -9.79 3.91
CA TRP A 63 -8.24 -10.27 4.89
C TRP A 63 -9.51 -10.75 4.20
N THR A 64 -10.07 -9.93 3.30
CA THR A 64 -11.28 -10.27 2.54
C THR A 64 -11.05 -11.48 1.63
N ALA A 65 -9.89 -11.55 0.97
CA ALA A 65 -9.50 -12.67 0.13
C ALA A 65 -9.36 -13.97 0.94
N GLY A 66 -8.71 -13.93 2.09
CA GLY A 66 -8.57 -15.07 3.00
C GLY A 66 -9.93 -15.59 3.49
N ALA A 67 -10.82 -14.68 3.90
CA ALA A 67 -12.19 -15.03 4.32
C ALA A 67 -12.96 -15.67 3.16
N PHE A 68 -12.88 -15.09 1.96
CA PHE A 68 -13.56 -15.61 0.77
C PHE A 68 -13.08 -17.02 0.40
N ILE A 69 -11.76 -17.26 0.39
CA ILE A 69 -11.17 -18.59 0.13
C ILE A 69 -11.62 -19.60 1.17
N SER A 70 -11.65 -19.21 2.45
CA SER A 70 -12.06 -20.10 3.53
C SER A 70 -13.53 -20.50 3.43
N ILE A 71 -14.42 -19.56 3.13
CA ILE A 71 -15.87 -19.83 2.94
C ILE A 71 -16.07 -20.72 1.72
N LEU A 72 -15.45 -20.37 0.60
CA LEU A 72 -15.58 -21.13 -0.64
C LEU A 72 -15.03 -22.56 -0.49
N GLY A 73 -13.87 -22.69 0.16
CA GLY A 73 -13.26 -24.00 0.45
C GLY A 73 -14.12 -24.87 1.36
N GLY A 74 -14.74 -24.27 2.39
CA GLY A 74 -15.71 -24.96 3.23
C GLY A 74 -16.94 -25.43 2.48
N MET A 75 -17.50 -24.59 1.63
CA MET A 75 -18.65 -24.96 0.78
C MET A 75 -18.31 -26.08 -0.19
N LEU A 76 -17.19 -25.99 -0.90
CA LEU A 76 -16.77 -27.00 -1.86
C LEU A 76 -16.39 -28.32 -1.16
N GLY A 77 -15.85 -28.28 0.04
CA GLY A 77 -15.55 -29.46 0.86
C GLY A 77 -16.80 -30.25 1.27
N MET A 78 -17.99 -29.63 1.30
CA MET A 78 -19.26 -30.34 1.54
C MET A 78 -19.69 -31.21 0.36
N PHE A 79 -19.18 -30.97 -0.84
CA PHE A 79 -19.53 -31.71 -2.06
C PHE A 79 -18.49 -32.77 -2.45
N GLY A 80 -17.49 -32.99 -1.63
CA GLY A 80 -16.44 -33.99 -1.87
C GLY A 80 -15.06 -33.54 -1.43
N ASP A 81 -14.07 -34.37 -1.70
CA ASP A 81 -12.70 -34.11 -1.30
C ASP A 81 -12.15 -32.86 -2.02
N ALA A 82 -11.99 -31.76 -1.26
CA ALA A 82 -11.49 -30.49 -1.80
C ALA A 82 -10.04 -30.58 -2.30
N ALA A 83 -9.34 -31.69 -2.01
CA ALA A 83 -7.97 -31.94 -2.41
C ALA A 83 -7.85 -32.56 -3.82
N SER A 84 -8.94 -32.94 -4.45
CA SER A 84 -8.93 -33.59 -5.76
C SER A 84 -10.12 -33.18 -6.63
N GLY A 85 -9.97 -33.25 -7.95
CA GLY A 85 -11.05 -32.96 -8.87
C GLY A 85 -11.26 -31.49 -9.23
N PRO A 86 -12.43 -31.13 -9.79
CA PRO A 86 -12.70 -29.78 -10.29
C PRO A 86 -12.61 -28.68 -9.23
N SER A 87 -13.02 -28.98 -7.99
CA SER A 87 -12.95 -28.06 -6.85
C SER A 87 -11.51 -27.61 -6.54
N TYR A 88 -10.55 -28.51 -6.63
CA TYR A 88 -9.13 -28.21 -6.46
C TYR A 88 -8.65 -27.18 -7.50
N TRP A 89 -8.98 -27.37 -8.78
CA TRP A 89 -8.55 -26.45 -9.82
C TRP A 89 -9.18 -25.05 -9.69
N ILE A 90 -10.44 -24.98 -9.27
CA ILE A 90 -11.13 -23.71 -9.02
C ILE A 90 -10.43 -22.97 -7.88
N MET A 91 -10.20 -23.64 -6.74
CA MET A 91 -9.56 -23.03 -5.58
C MET A 91 -8.12 -22.58 -5.88
N THR A 92 -7.35 -23.40 -6.60
CA THR A 92 -5.98 -23.08 -6.98
C THR A 92 -5.94 -21.86 -7.91
N SER A 93 -6.85 -21.79 -8.89
CA SER A 93 -6.93 -20.66 -9.83
C SER A 93 -7.28 -19.35 -9.11
N ILE A 94 -8.25 -19.38 -8.21
CA ILE A 94 -8.64 -18.20 -7.40
C ILE A 94 -7.47 -17.77 -6.50
N SER A 95 -6.84 -18.71 -5.81
CA SER A 95 -5.69 -18.42 -4.95
C SER A 95 -4.53 -17.82 -5.74
N PHE A 96 -4.26 -18.34 -6.94
CA PHE A 96 -3.25 -17.81 -7.83
C PHE A 96 -3.53 -16.35 -8.24
N LEU A 97 -4.78 -16.02 -8.62
CA LEU A 97 -5.17 -14.65 -8.94
C LEU A 97 -4.99 -13.71 -7.76
N ILE A 98 -5.44 -14.10 -6.57
CA ILE A 98 -5.30 -13.29 -5.35
C ILE A 98 -3.83 -13.07 -5.01
N HIS A 99 -3.00 -14.10 -5.14
CA HIS A 99 -1.56 -14.00 -4.88
C HIS A 99 -0.88 -13.00 -5.84
N ASN A 100 -1.24 -13.01 -7.12
CA ASN A 100 -0.72 -12.04 -8.09
C ASN A 100 -1.17 -10.61 -7.79
N ILE A 101 -2.42 -10.40 -7.35
CA ILE A 101 -2.90 -9.07 -6.94
C ILE A 101 -2.12 -8.58 -5.70
N SER A 102 -1.90 -9.44 -4.73
CA SER A 102 -1.09 -9.11 -3.53
C SER A 102 0.35 -8.76 -3.90
N LEU A 103 0.97 -9.52 -4.81
CA LEU A 103 2.31 -9.24 -5.32
C LEU A 103 2.38 -7.89 -6.02
N ALA A 104 1.39 -7.55 -6.84
CA ALA A 104 1.30 -6.23 -7.48
C ALA A 104 1.24 -5.10 -6.43
N GLY A 105 0.50 -5.28 -5.33
CA GLY A 105 0.46 -4.34 -4.20
C GLY A 105 1.83 -4.13 -3.56
N ILE A 106 2.58 -5.19 -3.34
CA ILE A 106 3.96 -5.12 -2.79
C ILE A 106 4.90 -4.39 -3.77
N LEU A 107 4.78 -4.65 -5.06
CA LEU A 107 5.58 -3.96 -6.09
C LEU A 107 5.26 -2.46 -6.13
N LEU A 108 4.00 -2.06 -5.94
CA LEU A 108 3.60 -0.65 -5.83
C LEU A 108 4.19 0.03 -4.59
N LEU A 109 4.25 -0.66 -3.45
CA LEU A 109 4.94 -0.16 -2.25
C LEU A 109 6.44 0.02 -2.51
N GLY A 110 7.09 -0.96 -3.13
CA GLY A 110 8.50 -0.87 -3.52
C GLY A 110 8.77 0.29 -4.49
N TYR A 111 7.92 0.45 -5.50
CA TYR A 111 7.98 1.58 -6.44
C TYR A 111 7.85 2.92 -5.73
N GLY A 112 6.87 3.06 -4.82
CA GLY A 112 6.68 4.26 -4.00
C GLY A 112 7.91 4.57 -3.14
N ALA A 113 8.51 3.55 -2.51
CA ALA A 113 9.73 3.70 -1.71
C ALA A 113 10.91 4.22 -2.55
N VAL A 114 11.17 3.61 -3.71
CA VAL A 114 12.27 4.03 -4.59
C VAL A 114 12.10 5.49 -5.04
N LEU A 115 10.89 5.89 -5.45
CA LEU A 115 10.63 7.27 -5.86
C LEU A 115 10.76 8.26 -4.71
N ALA A 116 10.35 7.88 -3.50
CA ALA A 116 10.52 8.70 -2.31
C ALA A 116 12.02 8.93 -1.99
N PHE A 117 12.86 7.89 -2.06
CA PHE A 117 14.31 8.03 -1.90
C PHE A 117 14.94 8.92 -2.97
N LEU A 118 14.42 8.89 -4.19
CA LEU A 118 14.86 9.77 -5.29
C LEU A 118 14.34 11.22 -5.15
N GLY A 119 13.48 11.50 -4.18
CA GLY A 119 12.87 12.81 -3.98
C GLY A 119 11.81 13.17 -5.02
N LYS A 120 11.23 12.17 -5.67
CA LYS A 120 10.17 12.32 -6.69
C LYS A 120 8.82 11.91 -6.11
N SER A 121 7.73 12.57 -6.52
CA SER A 121 6.38 12.15 -6.17
C SER A 121 6.02 10.87 -6.91
N ALA A 122 5.62 9.84 -6.16
CA ALA A 122 5.14 8.59 -6.75
C ALA A 122 3.70 8.78 -7.25
N GLU A 123 3.51 8.79 -8.57
CA GLU A 123 2.17 8.88 -9.16
C GLU A 123 1.55 7.50 -9.31
N ILE A 124 0.92 7.02 -8.24
CA ILE A 124 0.17 5.77 -8.25
C ILE A 124 -1.28 6.08 -8.63
N PRO A 125 -1.83 5.49 -9.72
CA PRO A 125 -3.19 5.76 -10.16
C PRO A 125 -4.18 5.46 -9.02
N PHE A 126 -5.25 6.27 -8.93
CA PHE A 126 -6.27 6.31 -7.87
C PHE A 126 -5.77 6.79 -6.50
N VAL A 127 -4.69 6.22 -5.97
CA VAL A 127 -4.16 6.53 -4.63
C VAL A 127 -3.64 7.96 -4.56
N SER A 128 -2.86 8.39 -5.55
CA SER A 128 -2.31 9.75 -5.60
C SER A 128 -3.39 10.82 -5.69
N ASN A 129 -4.50 10.56 -6.38
CA ASN A 129 -5.62 11.50 -6.47
C ASN A 129 -6.33 11.66 -5.13
N LEU A 130 -6.56 10.56 -4.41
CA LEU A 130 -7.17 10.58 -3.07
C LEU A 130 -6.27 11.34 -2.07
N VAL A 131 -4.98 11.06 -2.07
CA VAL A 131 -4.02 11.73 -1.19
C VAL A 131 -3.93 13.23 -1.50
N ARG A 132 -3.92 13.62 -2.79
CA ARG A 132 -3.90 15.02 -3.19
C ARG A 132 -5.15 15.78 -2.74
N GLN A 133 -6.31 15.15 -2.71
CA GLN A 133 -7.53 15.76 -2.19
C GLN A 133 -7.43 16.05 -0.69
N GLN A 134 -6.79 15.18 0.08
CA GLN A 134 -6.61 15.35 1.52
C GLN A 134 -5.55 16.41 1.89
N ILE A 135 -4.58 16.67 1.02
CA ILE A 135 -3.52 17.67 1.27
C ILE A 135 -3.96 19.10 0.89
N ARG A 136 -5.02 19.24 0.11
CA ARG A 136 -5.55 20.56 -0.35
C ARG A 136 -6.29 21.35 0.73
N TYR A 137 -6.55 20.78 1.90
CA TYR A 137 -7.21 21.45 3.03
C TYR A 137 -6.12 21.81 4.11
#